data_50a82df6b381bcc47ce5000655e5d07f
#
_entry.id   50a82df6b381bcc47ce5000655e5d07f
#
_cell.length_a   1.000
_cell.length_b   1.000
_cell.length_c   1.000
_cell.angle_alpha   90.00
_cell.angle_beta   90.00
_cell.angle_gamma   90.00
#
_symmetry.space_group_name_H-M   'P 1'
#
loop_
_entity.id
_entity.type
_entity.pdbx_description
1 polymer ?
#
loop_
_entity_poly.entity_id
_entity_poly.type
_entity_poly.pdbx_seq_one_letter_code
_entity_poly.pdbx_strand_id
1 'polypeptide(L)'
;MAHLFIFGLGYSAKRIKRALENAGWTVEGSGSDGDLAFGDDEAIRAALGRASHVLSSVPPDGDADPVLDRYGDALRHEWLGYLSSSGVYGDTGGAWVDESAPAGGGRRTARALCDAAWLARSARVFRLPGIYGPGRSAFERIAEGKARRIDLPDQVFSRVHVEDLARGVLAGLDAPPGAYNLADDLPASQNAVIEEACRLLGMVPPPLQSLEEAGLSSQARGFYAENRRVANGKARRVLGWEPRFPDYRAGLRDILRRSSP
;
A
#
# COMPACT_ATOMS: atom_id res chain seq x y z
N MET A 1 -25.89 -9.22 6.58
CA MET A 1 -24.46 -9.45 6.74
C MET A 1 -23.73 -8.28 6.10
N ALA A 2 -22.60 -7.84 6.67
CA ALA A 2 -21.82 -6.78 6.06
C ALA A 2 -21.19 -7.29 4.76
N HIS A 3 -21.24 -6.47 3.72
CA HIS A 3 -20.79 -6.82 2.39
C HIS A 3 -19.85 -5.74 1.85
N LEU A 4 -18.62 -6.11 1.52
CA LEU A 4 -17.63 -5.24 0.88
C LEU A 4 -17.50 -5.59 -0.60
N PHE A 5 -17.56 -4.57 -1.47
CA PHE A 5 -17.13 -4.68 -2.84
C PHE A 5 -15.73 -4.04 -3.02
N ILE A 6 -14.79 -4.76 -3.65
CA ILE A 6 -13.42 -4.28 -3.88
C ILE A 6 -13.17 -4.09 -5.37
N PHE A 7 -12.92 -2.87 -5.79
CA PHE A 7 -12.34 -2.60 -7.11
C PHE A 7 -10.84 -2.92 -7.11
N GLY A 8 -10.40 -3.79 -8.01
CA GLY A 8 -8.98 -4.16 -8.15
C GLY A 8 -8.51 -5.21 -7.16
N LEU A 9 -8.88 -6.48 -7.37
CA LEU A 9 -8.50 -7.58 -6.47
C LEU A 9 -7.05 -8.05 -6.68
N GLY A 10 -6.07 -7.15 -6.43
CA GLY A 10 -4.64 -7.42 -6.50
C GLY A 10 -4.03 -7.92 -5.19
N TYR A 11 -2.70 -7.86 -5.08
CA TYR A 11 -1.93 -8.40 -3.94
C TYR A 11 -2.42 -7.97 -2.56
N SER A 12 -2.62 -6.68 -2.33
CA SER A 12 -3.09 -6.14 -1.04
C SER A 12 -4.57 -6.42 -0.82
N ALA A 13 -5.39 -6.23 -1.85
CA ALA A 13 -6.84 -6.43 -1.78
C ALA A 13 -7.23 -7.87 -1.47
N LYS A 14 -6.48 -8.86 -1.98
CA LYS A 14 -6.67 -10.29 -1.62
C LYS A 14 -6.43 -10.56 -0.13
N ARG A 15 -5.47 -9.85 0.50
CA ARG A 15 -5.23 -9.98 1.95
C ARG A 15 -6.37 -9.35 2.75
N ILE A 16 -6.89 -8.21 2.30
CA ILE A 16 -8.06 -7.57 2.90
C ILE A 16 -9.29 -8.46 2.76
N LYS A 17 -9.58 -8.98 1.55
CA LYS A 17 -10.67 -9.92 1.29
C LYS A 17 -10.61 -11.10 2.27
N ARG A 18 -9.48 -11.80 2.32
CA ARG A 18 -9.29 -12.95 3.22
C ARG A 18 -9.50 -12.59 4.70
N ALA A 19 -8.99 -11.44 5.15
CA ALA A 19 -9.12 -11.02 6.53
C ALA A 19 -10.59 -10.73 6.91
N LEU A 20 -11.35 -10.12 5.99
CA LEU A 20 -12.77 -9.84 6.17
C LEU A 20 -13.64 -11.09 6.10
N GLU A 21 -13.38 -12.01 5.16
CA GLU A 21 -14.06 -13.29 5.07
C GLU A 21 -13.88 -14.11 6.36
N ASN A 22 -12.68 -14.12 6.95
CA ASN A 22 -12.40 -14.72 8.25
C ASN A 22 -13.17 -14.04 9.40
N ALA A 23 -13.57 -12.79 9.24
CA ALA A 23 -14.40 -12.04 10.17
C ALA A 23 -15.93 -12.16 9.86
N GLY A 24 -16.32 -13.02 8.92
CA GLY A 24 -17.72 -13.29 8.58
C GLY A 24 -18.36 -12.32 7.60
N TRP A 25 -17.56 -11.54 6.87
CA TRP A 25 -18.03 -10.65 5.80
C TRP A 25 -18.20 -11.40 4.48
N THR A 26 -19.16 -10.96 3.67
CA THR A 26 -19.17 -11.28 2.25
C THR A 26 -18.28 -10.29 1.52
N VAL A 27 -17.38 -10.77 0.64
CA VAL A 27 -16.47 -9.90 -0.12
C VAL A 27 -16.48 -10.33 -1.59
N GLU A 28 -16.97 -9.44 -2.45
CA GLU A 28 -16.86 -9.55 -3.91
C GLU A 28 -15.79 -8.59 -4.43
N GLY A 29 -15.21 -8.88 -5.57
CA GLY A 29 -14.21 -7.97 -6.14
C GLY A 29 -14.09 -8.03 -7.65
N SER A 30 -13.63 -6.94 -8.25
CA SER A 30 -13.36 -6.85 -9.69
C SER A 30 -11.87 -6.82 -10.00
N GLY A 31 -11.51 -7.16 -11.23
CA GLY A 31 -10.15 -7.15 -11.75
C GLY A 31 -9.76 -8.49 -12.39
N SER A 32 -8.49 -8.62 -12.82
CA SER A 32 -8.00 -9.85 -13.46
C SER A 32 -8.15 -11.11 -12.60
N ASP A 33 -8.08 -10.95 -11.29
CA ASP A 33 -8.20 -12.02 -10.32
C ASP A 33 -9.49 -11.90 -9.48
N GLY A 34 -10.43 -11.06 -9.94
CA GLY A 34 -11.70 -10.79 -9.28
C GLY A 34 -12.82 -11.70 -9.74
N ASP A 35 -13.93 -11.63 -9.02
CA ASP A 35 -15.16 -12.37 -9.34
C ASP A 35 -15.86 -11.80 -10.59
N LEU A 36 -15.61 -10.48 -10.86
CA LEU A 36 -16.23 -9.73 -11.96
C LEU A 36 -15.16 -9.02 -12.80
N ALA A 37 -15.39 -8.90 -14.10
CA ALA A 37 -14.58 -8.05 -14.97
C ALA A 37 -14.85 -6.57 -14.68
N PHE A 38 -13.80 -5.74 -14.61
CA PHE A 38 -13.93 -4.30 -14.33
C PHE A 38 -14.82 -3.57 -15.38
N GLY A 39 -14.84 -4.07 -16.61
CA GLY A 39 -15.62 -3.48 -17.72
C GLY A 39 -17.07 -3.95 -17.81
N ASP A 40 -17.52 -4.89 -16.98
CA ASP A 40 -18.91 -5.37 -16.96
C ASP A 40 -19.77 -4.43 -16.09
N ASP A 41 -20.31 -3.39 -16.74
CA ASP A 41 -21.07 -2.34 -16.05
C ASP A 41 -22.32 -2.86 -15.36
N GLU A 42 -23.03 -3.79 -15.96
CA GLU A 42 -24.27 -4.34 -15.39
C GLU A 42 -23.96 -5.14 -14.13
N ALA A 43 -23.02 -6.06 -14.22
CA ALA A 43 -22.63 -6.90 -13.09
C ALA A 43 -22.01 -6.07 -11.94
N ILE A 44 -21.16 -5.08 -12.26
CA ILE A 44 -20.55 -4.20 -11.26
C ILE A 44 -21.62 -3.35 -10.56
N ARG A 45 -22.54 -2.72 -11.29
CA ARG A 45 -23.62 -1.91 -10.70
C ARG A 45 -24.56 -2.75 -9.85
N ALA A 46 -24.84 -3.96 -10.26
CA ALA A 46 -25.62 -4.91 -9.46
C ALA A 46 -24.89 -5.30 -8.17
N ALA A 47 -23.57 -5.55 -8.22
CA ALA A 47 -22.75 -5.86 -7.05
C ALA A 47 -22.67 -4.65 -6.09
N LEU A 48 -22.49 -3.44 -6.60
CA LEU A 48 -22.52 -2.21 -5.81
C LEU A 48 -23.86 -2.03 -5.11
N GLY A 49 -24.97 -2.34 -5.76
CA GLY A 49 -26.30 -2.27 -5.16
C GLY A 49 -26.51 -3.24 -3.98
N ARG A 50 -25.73 -4.31 -3.88
CA ARG A 50 -25.75 -5.27 -2.76
C ARG A 50 -24.75 -4.93 -1.67
N ALA A 51 -23.70 -4.19 -2.00
CA ALA A 51 -22.62 -3.85 -1.08
C ALA A 51 -23.05 -2.81 -0.05
N SER A 52 -22.59 -2.93 1.17
CA SER A 52 -22.68 -1.91 2.21
C SER A 52 -21.42 -1.03 2.25
N HIS A 53 -20.30 -1.56 1.77
CA HIS A 53 -19.00 -0.93 1.79
C HIS A 53 -18.32 -1.08 0.42
N VAL A 54 -17.55 -0.08 0.01
CA VAL A 54 -16.79 -0.13 -1.25
C VAL A 54 -15.36 0.32 -1.01
N LEU A 55 -14.40 -0.50 -1.46
CA LEU A 55 -12.97 -0.21 -1.41
C LEU A 55 -12.41 -0.16 -2.84
N SER A 56 -11.68 0.90 -3.19
CA SER A 56 -10.88 0.93 -4.42
C SER A 56 -9.40 0.69 -4.11
N SER A 57 -8.80 -0.28 -4.80
CA SER A 57 -7.35 -0.49 -4.86
C SER A 57 -6.79 -0.25 -6.28
N VAL A 58 -7.61 0.30 -7.17
CA VAL A 58 -7.23 0.58 -8.56
C VAL A 58 -6.27 1.78 -8.59
N PRO A 59 -5.12 1.67 -9.27
CA PRO A 59 -4.24 2.82 -9.46
C PRO A 59 -4.83 3.82 -10.45
N PRO A 60 -4.39 5.10 -10.45
CA PRO A 60 -4.70 6.03 -11.51
C PRO A 60 -4.30 5.49 -12.88
N ASP A 61 -5.06 5.85 -13.89
CA ASP A 61 -4.72 5.70 -15.31
C ASP A 61 -4.56 7.09 -15.92
N GLY A 62 -3.35 7.43 -16.35
CA GLY A 62 -3.01 8.84 -16.61
C GLY A 62 -3.26 9.69 -15.37
N ASP A 63 -4.02 10.78 -15.55
CA ASP A 63 -4.41 11.70 -14.46
C ASP A 63 -5.80 11.41 -13.89
N ALA A 64 -6.44 10.31 -14.31
CA ALA A 64 -7.80 9.93 -13.99
C ALA A 64 -7.88 8.81 -12.94
N ASP A 65 -9.00 8.76 -12.20
CA ASP A 65 -9.34 7.60 -11.38
C ASP A 65 -10.37 6.73 -12.13
N PRO A 66 -9.98 5.54 -12.62
CA PRO A 66 -10.87 4.73 -13.45
C PRO A 66 -12.17 4.32 -12.76
N VAL A 67 -12.16 4.20 -11.42
CA VAL A 67 -13.35 3.83 -10.65
C VAL A 67 -14.30 5.02 -10.52
N LEU A 68 -13.77 6.19 -10.18
CA LEU A 68 -14.58 7.41 -10.06
C LEU A 68 -15.17 7.84 -11.41
N ASP A 69 -14.40 7.73 -12.50
CA ASP A 69 -14.85 8.11 -13.82
C ASP A 69 -15.98 7.21 -14.34
N ARG A 70 -15.87 5.90 -14.09
CA ARG A 70 -16.84 4.94 -14.64
C ARG A 70 -18.02 4.67 -13.72
N TYR A 71 -17.81 4.64 -12.41
CA TYR A 71 -18.78 4.20 -11.41
C TYR A 71 -19.08 5.24 -10.33
N GLY A 72 -18.49 6.43 -10.42
CA GLY A 72 -18.63 7.47 -9.41
C GLY A 72 -20.07 7.89 -9.11
N ASP A 73 -20.98 7.77 -10.08
CA ASP A 73 -22.41 8.01 -9.92
C ASP A 73 -23.13 6.93 -9.10
N ALA A 74 -22.59 5.71 -9.06
CA ALA A 74 -23.10 4.58 -8.29
C ALA A 74 -22.51 4.47 -6.87
N LEU A 75 -21.46 5.22 -6.56
CA LEU A 75 -20.81 5.21 -5.25
C LEU A 75 -21.55 6.12 -4.25
N ARG A 76 -22.66 5.61 -3.68
CA ARG A 76 -23.51 6.30 -2.69
C ARG A 76 -23.44 5.67 -1.30
N HIS A 77 -22.39 4.88 -1.04
CA HIS A 77 -22.22 4.12 0.19
C HIS A 77 -21.71 5.03 1.32
N GLU A 78 -22.17 4.79 2.55
CA GLU A 78 -21.69 5.50 3.75
C GLU A 78 -20.22 5.18 4.06
N TRP A 79 -19.77 4.00 3.67
CA TRP A 79 -18.37 3.63 3.77
C TRP A 79 -17.73 3.48 2.40
N LEU A 80 -16.84 4.41 2.10
CA LEU A 80 -15.95 4.36 0.96
C LEU A 80 -14.50 4.29 1.45
N GLY A 81 -13.70 3.43 0.85
CA GLY A 81 -12.27 3.27 1.11
C GLY A 81 -11.44 3.40 -0.16
N TYR A 82 -10.23 3.93 -0.03
CA TYR A 82 -9.28 4.04 -1.13
C TYR A 82 -7.86 3.69 -0.67
N LEU A 83 -7.20 2.76 -1.38
CA LEU A 83 -5.80 2.44 -1.17
C LEU A 83 -4.92 3.43 -1.96
N SER A 84 -4.55 4.50 -1.30
CA SER A 84 -3.67 5.55 -1.82
C SER A 84 -2.18 5.19 -1.61
N SER A 85 -1.31 6.14 -1.81
CA SER A 85 0.14 6.00 -1.65
C SER A 85 0.71 7.15 -0.85
N SER A 86 1.70 6.89 0.00
CA SER A 86 2.49 7.94 0.65
C SER A 86 3.29 8.80 -0.36
N GLY A 87 3.34 8.38 -1.63
CA GLY A 87 3.89 9.19 -2.72
C GLY A 87 3.18 10.53 -2.94
N VAL A 88 1.96 10.71 -2.41
CA VAL A 88 1.23 12.00 -2.47
C VAL A 88 1.95 13.13 -1.74
N TYR A 89 2.82 12.83 -0.78
CA TYR A 89 3.59 13.83 -0.03
C TYR A 89 4.80 14.38 -0.80
N GLY A 90 5.26 13.69 -1.86
CA GLY A 90 6.45 14.07 -2.59
C GLY A 90 7.75 13.90 -1.80
N ASP A 91 8.79 14.62 -2.23
CA ASP A 91 10.07 14.66 -1.53
C ASP A 91 10.01 15.66 -0.37
N THR A 92 10.55 15.26 0.77
CA THR A 92 10.63 16.11 1.97
C THR A 92 12.05 16.19 2.53
N GLY A 93 13.04 15.77 1.76
CA GLY A 93 14.44 15.70 2.21
C GLY A 93 14.64 14.76 3.39
N GLY A 94 13.82 13.73 3.51
CA GLY A 94 13.87 12.78 4.63
C GLY A 94 13.13 13.23 5.90
N ALA A 95 12.41 14.34 5.87
CA ALA A 95 11.61 14.77 7.03
C ALA A 95 10.42 13.80 7.29
N TRP A 96 9.91 13.83 8.52
CA TRP A 96 8.68 13.15 8.89
C TRP A 96 7.46 13.88 8.33
N VAL A 97 6.52 13.13 7.78
CA VAL A 97 5.21 13.61 7.33
C VAL A 97 4.10 12.82 8.00
N ASP A 98 3.03 13.51 8.34
CA ASP A 98 1.75 12.94 8.76
C ASP A 98 0.63 13.38 7.82
N GLU A 99 -0.62 13.08 8.16
CA GLU A 99 -1.78 13.34 7.31
C GLU A 99 -2.10 14.83 7.18
N SER A 100 -1.51 15.70 7.99
CA SER A 100 -1.64 17.16 7.91
C SER A 100 -0.64 17.79 6.92
N ALA A 101 0.39 17.04 6.53
CA ALA A 101 1.39 17.51 5.57
C ALA A 101 0.75 17.74 4.18
N PRO A 102 1.22 18.76 3.43
CA PRO A 102 0.74 19.03 2.08
C PRO A 102 0.87 17.79 1.17
N ALA A 103 -0.14 17.57 0.34
CA ALA A 103 -0.14 16.53 -0.69
C ALA A 103 -0.15 17.18 -2.08
N GLY A 104 0.42 16.49 -3.08
CA GLY A 104 0.42 16.97 -4.48
C GLY A 104 1.76 17.52 -4.96
N GLY A 105 2.74 17.73 -4.08
CA GLY A 105 4.05 18.27 -4.44
C GLY A 105 5.04 17.27 -5.06
N GLY A 106 4.66 16.00 -5.20
CA GLY A 106 5.55 14.95 -5.70
C GLY A 106 5.34 14.63 -7.18
N ARG A 107 6.20 13.77 -7.71
CA ARG A 107 6.12 13.25 -9.10
C ARG A 107 4.88 12.38 -9.39
N ARG A 108 4.10 12.03 -8.38
CA ARG A 108 2.86 11.24 -8.48
C ARG A 108 1.62 12.12 -8.39
N THR A 109 1.54 13.16 -9.23
CA THR A 109 0.42 14.11 -9.26
C THR A 109 -0.93 13.43 -9.43
N ALA A 110 -1.04 12.49 -10.37
CA ALA A 110 -2.26 11.72 -10.59
C ALA A 110 -2.74 10.98 -9.32
N ARG A 111 -1.80 10.39 -8.55
CA ARG A 111 -2.16 9.74 -7.28
C ARG A 111 -2.67 10.74 -6.25
N ALA A 112 -2.13 11.94 -6.21
CA ALA A 112 -2.58 12.98 -5.30
C ALA A 112 -3.95 13.56 -5.71
N LEU A 113 -4.22 13.67 -7.00
CA LEU A 113 -5.55 14.05 -7.51
C LEU A 113 -6.61 13.01 -7.14
N CYS A 114 -6.34 11.72 -7.34
CA CYS A 114 -7.24 10.64 -6.91
C CYS A 114 -7.43 10.62 -5.38
N ASP A 115 -6.36 10.77 -4.59
CA ASP A 115 -6.41 10.88 -3.13
C ASP A 115 -7.39 11.99 -2.69
N ALA A 116 -7.25 13.19 -3.26
CA ALA A 116 -8.11 14.32 -2.99
C ALA A 116 -9.57 14.08 -3.45
N ALA A 117 -9.77 13.46 -4.61
CA ALA A 117 -11.11 13.16 -5.13
C ALA A 117 -11.87 12.15 -4.24
N TRP A 118 -11.17 11.13 -3.71
CA TRP A 118 -11.76 10.19 -2.75
C TRP A 118 -12.03 10.86 -1.39
N LEU A 119 -11.13 11.72 -0.90
CA LEU A 119 -11.36 12.50 0.32
C LEU A 119 -12.59 13.41 0.20
N ALA A 120 -12.79 14.05 -0.95
CA ALA A 120 -13.96 14.88 -1.22
C ALA A 120 -15.28 14.09 -1.19
N ARG A 121 -15.22 12.76 -1.34
CA ARG A 121 -16.36 11.83 -1.21
C ARG A 121 -16.49 11.23 0.19
N SER A 122 -15.85 11.83 1.18
CA SER A 122 -15.84 11.33 2.56
C SER A 122 -15.32 9.88 2.70
N ALA A 123 -14.38 9.49 1.84
CA ALA A 123 -13.75 8.17 1.92
C ALA A 123 -12.70 8.10 3.04
N ARG A 124 -12.41 6.86 3.49
CA ARG A 124 -11.24 6.52 4.31
C ARG A 124 -10.09 6.23 3.34
N VAL A 125 -9.15 7.15 3.27
CA VAL A 125 -8.03 7.09 2.33
C VAL A 125 -6.79 6.59 3.06
N PHE A 126 -6.37 5.36 2.74
CA PHE A 126 -5.20 4.73 3.35
C PHE A 126 -3.96 5.04 2.53
N ARG A 127 -3.10 5.93 3.03
CA ARG A 127 -1.83 6.32 2.39
C ARG A 127 -0.75 5.31 2.74
N LEU A 128 -0.40 4.48 1.77
CA LEU A 128 0.45 3.31 1.93
C LEU A 128 1.87 3.59 1.44
N PRO A 129 2.91 3.32 2.24
CA PRO A 129 4.29 3.38 1.80
C PRO A 129 4.69 2.09 1.04
N GLY A 130 5.95 1.70 1.08
CA GLY A 130 6.45 0.48 0.45
C GLY A 130 5.80 -0.78 1.04
N ILE A 131 4.87 -1.40 0.30
CA ILE A 131 4.18 -2.62 0.73
C ILE A 131 5.09 -3.83 0.53
N TYR A 132 5.27 -4.64 1.56
CA TYR A 132 6.01 -5.89 1.49
C TYR A 132 5.29 -7.03 2.22
N GLY A 133 5.71 -8.27 1.98
CA GLY A 133 5.15 -9.46 2.60
C GLY A 133 5.47 -10.71 1.78
N PRO A 134 4.86 -11.88 2.08
CA PRO A 134 5.08 -13.11 1.35
C PRO A 134 4.84 -12.96 -0.16
N GLY A 135 5.81 -13.36 -0.99
CA GLY A 135 5.78 -13.21 -2.45
C GLY A 135 6.13 -11.80 -2.96
N ARG A 136 6.44 -10.87 -2.05
CA ARG A 136 6.81 -9.48 -2.39
C ARG A 136 7.77 -8.91 -1.34
N SER A 137 8.94 -9.49 -1.21
CA SER A 137 9.93 -9.09 -0.21
C SER A 137 11.34 -8.96 -0.77
N ALA A 138 12.32 -8.72 0.08
CA ALA A 138 13.72 -8.76 -0.29
C ALA A 138 14.19 -10.18 -0.64
N PHE A 139 13.55 -11.22 -0.11
CA PHE A 139 13.92 -12.61 -0.41
C PHE A 139 13.70 -12.97 -1.87
N GLU A 140 12.56 -12.62 -2.44
CA GLU A 140 12.27 -12.84 -3.86
C GLU A 140 13.28 -12.09 -4.74
N ARG A 141 13.62 -10.83 -4.38
CA ARG A 141 14.62 -10.06 -5.11
C ARG A 141 16.01 -10.67 -5.07
N ILE A 142 16.39 -11.25 -3.93
CA ILE A 142 17.66 -11.97 -3.77
C ILE A 142 17.65 -13.23 -4.62
N ALA A 143 16.60 -14.04 -4.54
CA ALA A 143 16.45 -15.29 -5.31
C ALA A 143 16.48 -15.04 -6.83
N GLU A 144 15.91 -13.91 -7.30
CA GLU A 144 15.92 -13.50 -8.71
C GLU A 144 17.22 -12.81 -9.15
N GLY A 145 18.20 -12.62 -8.27
CA GLY A 145 19.42 -11.86 -8.55
C GLY A 145 19.19 -10.37 -8.83
N LYS A 146 18.03 -9.84 -8.42
CA LYS A 146 17.62 -8.44 -8.61
C LYS A 146 17.82 -7.54 -7.40
N ALA A 147 18.31 -8.08 -6.29
CA ALA A 147 18.65 -7.26 -5.13
C ALA A 147 19.82 -6.33 -5.46
N ARG A 148 19.70 -5.07 -5.11
CA ARG A 148 20.74 -4.04 -5.35
C ARG A 148 20.90 -3.20 -4.09
N ARG A 149 22.16 -2.98 -3.68
CA ARG A 149 22.51 -2.00 -2.66
C ARG A 149 23.02 -0.74 -3.35
N ILE A 150 22.41 0.38 -3.03
CA ILE A 150 22.71 1.67 -3.70
C ILE A 150 23.42 2.59 -2.73
N ASP A 151 24.51 3.17 -3.18
CA ASP A 151 25.27 4.18 -2.42
C ASP A 151 24.54 5.53 -2.45
N LEU A 152 23.56 5.65 -1.57
CA LEU A 152 22.80 6.86 -1.30
C LEU A 152 22.68 7.01 0.22
N PRO A 153 23.60 7.73 0.84
CA PRO A 153 23.53 8.01 2.27
C PRO A 153 22.24 8.76 2.60
N ASP A 154 21.69 8.51 3.78
CA ASP A 154 20.48 9.15 4.33
C ASP A 154 19.16 8.84 3.59
N GLN A 155 19.18 8.08 2.50
CA GLN A 155 17.97 7.65 1.80
C GLN A 155 17.22 6.60 2.62
N VAL A 156 15.98 6.92 2.98
CA VAL A 156 15.11 6.00 3.71
C VAL A 156 13.78 5.78 2.98
N PHE A 157 13.16 4.65 3.29
CA PHE A 157 11.83 4.31 2.82
C PHE A 157 10.99 3.84 4.01
N SER A 158 9.83 4.44 4.20
CA SER A 158 8.80 3.87 5.06
C SER A 158 8.17 2.65 4.39
N ARG A 159 7.71 1.71 5.20
CA ARG A 159 7.13 0.43 4.73
C ARG A 159 5.89 0.07 5.52
N VAL A 160 5.15 -0.90 5.01
CA VAL A 160 4.09 -1.58 5.74
C VAL A 160 4.03 -3.04 5.32
N HIS A 161 3.95 -3.94 6.30
CA HIS A 161 3.69 -5.34 6.00
C HIS A 161 2.25 -5.52 5.52
N VAL A 162 2.03 -6.36 4.48
CA VAL A 162 0.70 -6.50 3.86
C VAL A 162 -0.38 -6.98 4.84
N GLU A 163 -0.03 -7.78 5.84
CA GLU A 163 -0.98 -8.21 6.88
C GLU A 163 -1.35 -7.04 7.81
N ASP A 164 -0.42 -6.14 8.11
CA ASP A 164 -0.71 -4.93 8.89
C ASP A 164 -1.52 -3.92 8.09
N LEU A 165 -1.26 -3.81 6.79
CA LEU A 165 -2.11 -3.06 5.88
C LEU A 165 -3.56 -3.57 5.94
N ALA A 166 -3.77 -4.89 5.79
CA ALA A 166 -5.12 -5.47 5.86
C ALA A 166 -5.80 -5.19 7.21
N ARG A 167 -5.08 -5.37 8.33
CA ARG A 167 -5.57 -5.02 9.67
C ARG A 167 -5.92 -3.54 9.81
N GLY A 168 -5.13 -2.65 9.19
CA GLY A 168 -5.39 -1.22 9.21
C GLY A 168 -6.66 -0.84 8.45
N VAL A 169 -6.93 -1.49 7.32
CA VAL A 169 -8.19 -1.30 6.59
C VAL A 169 -9.38 -1.81 7.41
N LEU A 170 -9.25 -2.97 8.06
CA LEU A 170 -10.29 -3.51 8.95
C LEU A 170 -10.56 -2.55 10.13
N ALA A 171 -9.53 -2.03 10.76
CA ALA A 171 -9.67 -1.04 11.84
C ALA A 171 -10.30 0.27 11.36
N GLY A 172 -10.20 0.56 10.06
CA GLY A 172 -10.82 1.73 9.43
C GLY A 172 -12.30 1.57 9.08
N LEU A 173 -12.92 0.39 9.30
CA LEU A 173 -14.34 0.18 8.97
C LEU A 173 -15.26 1.07 9.79
N ASP A 174 -14.97 1.26 11.07
CA ASP A 174 -15.75 2.11 11.98
C ASP A 174 -15.16 3.52 12.13
N ALA A 175 -14.10 3.84 11.39
CA ALA A 175 -13.41 5.12 11.52
C ALA A 175 -14.14 6.25 10.79
N PRO A 176 -14.00 7.51 11.24
CA PRO A 176 -14.48 8.66 10.49
C PRO A 176 -13.77 8.80 9.14
N PRO A 177 -14.39 9.45 8.13
CA PRO A 177 -13.74 9.78 6.87
C PRO A 177 -12.44 10.57 7.06
N GLY A 178 -11.48 10.37 6.14
CA GLY A 178 -10.22 11.10 6.16
C GLY A 178 -9.02 10.25 5.72
N ALA A 179 -7.86 10.88 5.67
CA ALA A 179 -6.61 10.18 5.35
C ALA A 179 -6.01 9.50 6.58
N TYR A 180 -5.41 8.32 6.37
CA TYR A 180 -4.73 7.51 7.38
C TYR A 180 -3.44 6.92 6.81
N ASN A 181 -2.31 7.22 7.42
CA ASN A 181 -1.04 6.60 7.08
C ASN A 181 -0.92 5.23 7.75
N LEU A 182 -0.78 4.17 6.96
CA LEU A 182 -0.47 2.84 7.48
C LEU A 182 1.00 2.53 7.19
N ALA A 183 1.87 2.81 8.14
CA ALA A 183 3.31 2.59 8.05
C ALA A 183 3.82 1.85 9.28
N ASP A 184 4.92 1.09 9.13
CA ASP A 184 5.68 0.59 10.27
C ASP A 184 6.39 1.73 11.04
N ASP A 185 7.05 1.40 12.14
CA ASP A 185 7.65 2.40 13.04
C ASP A 185 9.09 2.78 12.64
N LEU A 186 9.71 2.02 11.73
CA LEU A 186 11.13 2.19 11.40
C LEU A 186 11.37 2.39 9.90
N PRO A 187 11.30 3.63 9.39
CA PRO A 187 11.83 3.93 8.07
C PRO A 187 13.31 3.54 7.98
N ALA A 188 13.68 2.81 6.94
CA ALA A 188 15.02 2.29 6.77
C ALA A 188 15.47 2.33 5.32
N SER A 189 16.79 2.34 5.08
CA SER A 189 17.34 2.25 3.73
C SER A 189 16.96 0.91 3.08
N GLN A 190 16.98 0.86 1.75
CA GLN A 190 16.82 -0.40 1.03
C GLN A 190 18.01 -1.33 1.28
N ASN A 191 19.20 -0.77 1.50
CA ASN A 191 20.42 -1.52 1.81
C ASN A 191 20.25 -2.31 3.10
N ALA A 192 19.80 -1.66 4.18
CA ALA A 192 19.58 -2.33 5.46
C ALA A 192 18.58 -3.50 5.39
N VAL A 193 17.54 -3.37 4.55
CA VAL A 193 16.56 -4.44 4.33
C VAL A 193 17.18 -5.62 3.57
N ILE A 194 17.99 -5.36 2.55
CA ILE A 194 18.69 -6.41 1.79
C ILE A 194 19.74 -7.09 2.66
N GLU A 195 20.51 -6.33 3.44
CA GLU A 195 21.51 -6.86 4.36
C GLU A 195 20.89 -7.78 5.41
N GLU A 196 19.79 -7.38 6.02
CA GLU A 196 19.07 -8.24 6.97
C GLU A 196 18.51 -9.50 6.30
N ALA A 197 17.95 -9.38 5.10
CA ALA A 197 17.47 -10.54 4.37
C ALA A 197 18.60 -11.52 4.03
N CYS A 198 19.76 -11.02 3.57
CA CYS A 198 20.95 -11.85 3.32
C CYS A 198 21.46 -12.50 4.61
N ARG A 199 21.51 -11.75 5.73
CA ARG A 199 21.90 -12.29 7.04
C ARG A 199 20.98 -13.45 7.46
N LEU A 200 19.68 -13.32 7.27
CA LEU A 200 18.70 -14.38 7.59
C LEU A 200 18.86 -15.62 6.70
N LEU A 201 19.32 -15.44 5.45
CA LEU A 201 19.57 -16.53 4.51
C LEU A 201 20.99 -17.12 4.63
N GLY A 202 21.87 -16.55 5.47
CA GLY A 202 23.28 -16.94 5.52
C GLY A 202 24.08 -16.58 4.26
N MET A 203 23.64 -15.53 3.52
CA MET A 203 24.25 -15.11 2.26
C MET A 203 25.06 -13.82 2.43
N VAL A 204 26.05 -13.63 1.57
CA VAL A 204 26.77 -12.34 1.46
C VAL A 204 25.89 -11.33 0.70
N PRO A 205 25.70 -10.11 1.24
CA PRO A 205 24.96 -9.07 0.54
C PRO A 205 25.62 -8.69 -0.80
N PRO A 206 24.83 -8.30 -1.83
CA PRO A 206 25.39 -7.81 -3.08
C PRO A 206 26.26 -6.57 -2.86
N PRO A 207 27.23 -6.27 -3.75
CA PRO A 207 28.09 -5.11 -3.60
C PRO A 207 27.30 -3.80 -3.58
N LEU A 208 27.84 -2.80 -2.92
CA LEU A 208 27.34 -1.43 -2.97
C LEU A 208 27.65 -0.85 -4.36
N GLN A 209 26.68 -0.19 -4.98
CA GLN A 209 26.76 0.32 -6.35
C GLN A 209 26.22 1.75 -6.40
N SER A 210 26.74 2.57 -7.31
CA SER A 210 26.10 3.83 -7.66
C SER A 210 24.74 3.60 -8.34
N LEU A 211 23.89 4.63 -8.41
CA LEU A 211 22.64 4.58 -9.16
C LEU A 211 22.82 4.25 -10.65
N GLU A 212 23.97 4.63 -11.22
CA GLU A 212 24.31 4.38 -12.62
C GLU A 212 24.69 2.92 -12.84
N GLU A 213 25.60 2.40 -12.03
CA GLU A 213 26.07 1.01 -12.09
C GLU A 213 24.96 -0.01 -11.84
N ALA A 214 23.96 0.34 -11.02
CA ALA A 214 22.86 -0.53 -10.67
C ALA A 214 21.92 -0.84 -11.84
N GLY A 215 21.99 -0.13 -12.96
CA GLY A 215 21.19 -0.38 -14.15
C GLY A 215 19.67 -0.32 -13.92
N LEU A 216 19.22 0.53 -13.01
CA LEU A 216 17.83 0.63 -12.62
C LEU A 216 16.97 1.21 -13.76
N SER A 217 15.74 0.69 -13.92
CA SER A 217 14.76 1.31 -14.80
C SER A 217 14.44 2.75 -14.35
N SER A 218 13.95 3.59 -15.26
CA SER A 218 13.51 4.97 -14.93
C SER A 218 12.48 4.99 -13.79
N GLN A 219 11.56 4.03 -13.78
CA GLN A 219 10.58 3.87 -12.70
C GLN A 219 11.26 3.55 -11.35
N ALA A 220 12.24 2.65 -11.34
CA ALA A 220 12.97 2.29 -10.12
C ALA A 220 13.85 3.45 -9.63
N ARG A 221 14.54 4.17 -10.54
CA ARG A 221 15.29 5.39 -10.19
C ARG A 221 14.42 6.46 -9.56
N GLY A 222 13.19 6.60 -10.05
CA GLY A 222 12.23 7.53 -9.51
C GLY A 222 11.89 7.30 -8.02
N PHE A 223 12.01 6.08 -7.49
CA PHE A 223 11.83 5.84 -6.05
C PHE A 223 12.96 6.45 -5.21
N TYR A 224 14.15 6.58 -5.76
CA TYR A 224 15.31 7.18 -5.08
C TYR A 224 15.35 8.71 -5.20
N ALA A 225 14.46 9.30 -6.00
CA ALA A 225 14.38 10.76 -6.15
C ALA A 225 13.55 11.45 -5.06
N GLU A 226 12.89 10.70 -4.21
CA GLU A 226 12.04 11.22 -3.12
C GLU A 226 12.43 10.54 -1.81
N ASN A 227 12.64 11.33 -0.77
CA ASN A 227 13.00 10.86 0.56
C ASN A 227 12.03 11.42 1.60
N ARG A 228 11.36 10.55 2.36
CA ARG A 228 10.42 10.93 3.42
C ARG A 228 10.25 9.82 4.44
N ARG A 229 9.91 10.22 5.66
CA ARG A 229 9.50 9.33 6.74
C ARG A 229 8.01 9.52 6.99
N VAL A 230 7.23 8.44 7.03
CA VAL A 230 5.77 8.47 7.16
C VAL A 230 5.37 8.10 8.57
N ALA A 231 4.75 9.03 9.28
CA ALA A 231 4.24 8.83 10.63
C ALA A 231 2.88 8.13 10.63
N ASN A 232 2.69 7.18 11.55
CA ASN A 232 1.46 6.40 11.73
C ASN A 232 0.64 6.83 12.97
N GLY A 233 0.98 7.95 13.59
CA GLY A 233 0.39 8.38 14.87
C GLY A 233 -1.12 8.58 14.82
N LYS A 234 -1.68 9.04 13.70
CA LYS A 234 -3.13 9.19 13.54
C LYS A 234 -3.83 7.83 13.46
N ALA A 235 -3.28 6.88 12.71
CA ALA A 235 -3.83 5.52 12.67
C ALA A 235 -3.85 4.87 14.06
N ARG A 236 -2.79 5.04 14.86
CA ARG A 236 -2.75 4.56 16.25
C ARG A 236 -3.86 5.18 17.11
N ARG A 237 -4.01 6.50 17.07
CA ARG A 237 -4.98 7.22 17.93
C ARG A 237 -6.42 7.03 17.52
N VAL A 238 -6.70 7.03 16.22
CA VAL A 238 -8.08 7.07 15.68
C VAL A 238 -8.60 5.68 15.35
N LEU A 239 -7.75 4.82 14.77
CA LEU A 239 -8.15 3.46 14.40
C LEU A 239 -7.88 2.44 15.51
N GLY A 240 -7.13 2.80 16.57
CA GLY A 240 -6.62 1.83 17.53
C GLY A 240 -5.69 0.80 16.87
N TRP A 241 -5.10 1.14 15.73
CA TRP A 241 -4.25 0.24 14.95
C TRP A 241 -2.78 0.40 15.33
N GLU A 242 -2.14 -0.73 15.52
CA GLU A 242 -0.69 -0.81 15.68
C GLU A 242 -0.11 -1.86 14.73
N PRO A 243 1.07 -1.62 14.12
CA PRO A 243 1.71 -2.62 13.28
C PRO A 243 2.13 -3.82 14.14
N ARG A 244 1.73 -5.02 13.74
CA ARG A 244 2.21 -6.29 14.31
C ARG A 244 3.68 -6.51 13.97
N PHE A 245 4.11 -5.96 12.84
CA PHE A 245 5.49 -5.96 12.37
C PHE A 245 6.02 -4.52 12.44
N PRO A 246 6.52 -4.08 13.61
CA PRO A 246 6.89 -2.68 13.84
C PRO A 246 8.10 -2.24 13.00
N ASP A 247 8.83 -3.18 12.44
CA ASP A 247 9.95 -2.94 11.54
C ASP A 247 10.12 -4.06 10.50
N TYR A 248 10.93 -3.78 9.49
CA TYR A 248 11.24 -4.74 8.43
C TYR A 248 11.91 -6.03 8.95
N ARG A 249 12.62 -6.00 10.07
CA ARG A 249 13.29 -7.19 10.66
C ARG A 249 12.24 -8.16 11.19
N ALA A 250 11.23 -7.64 11.89
CA ALA A 250 10.12 -8.45 12.37
C ALA A 250 9.33 -9.06 11.19
N GLY A 251 9.06 -8.25 10.15
CA GLY A 251 8.36 -8.72 8.96
C GLY A 251 9.14 -9.76 8.17
N LEU A 252 10.45 -9.56 7.94
CA LEU A 252 11.28 -10.54 7.24
C LEU A 252 11.38 -11.87 7.99
N ARG A 253 11.52 -11.85 9.32
CA ARG A 253 11.51 -13.08 10.12
C ARG A 253 10.17 -13.84 10.00
N ASP A 254 9.05 -13.14 9.95
CA ASP A 254 7.73 -13.78 9.74
C ASP A 254 7.63 -14.42 8.35
N ILE A 255 8.05 -13.69 7.31
CA ILE A 255 8.04 -14.20 5.94
C ILE A 255 8.89 -15.47 5.83
N LEU A 256 10.10 -15.45 6.37
CA LEU A 256 11.01 -16.62 6.31
C LEU A 256 10.39 -17.82 7.02
N ARG A 257 9.81 -17.64 8.22
CA ARG A 257 9.13 -18.74 8.95
C ARG A 257 7.98 -19.36 8.17
N ARG A 258 7.24 -18.57 7.40
CA ARG A 258 6.11 -19.05 6.58
C ARG A 258 6.57 -19.73 5.28
N SER A 259 7.80 -19.48 4.86
CA SER A 259 8.39 -20.06 3.65
C SER A 259 9.18 -21.35 3.93
N SER A 260 9.45 -21.63 5.20
CA SER A 260 10.05 -22.90 5.64
C SER A 260 8.94 -23.96 5.68
N PRO A 261 9.19 -25.17 5.09
CA PRO A 261 8.20 -26.26 5.03
C PRO A 261 7.82 -26.81 6.40
#